data_07239f237c63639f67a77e6f9c1e3165
#
_entry.id   07239f237c63639f67a77e6f9c1e3165
#
_cell.length_a   1.000
_cell.length_b   1.000
_cell.length_c   1.000
_cell.angle_alpha   90.00
_cell.angle_beta   90.00
_cell.angle_gamma   90.00
#
_symmetry.space_group_name_H-M   'P 1'
#
loop_
_entity.id
_entity.type
_entity.pdbx_description
1 polymer ?
#
loop_
_entity_poly.entity_id
_entity_poly.type
_entity_poly.pdbx_seq_one_letter_code
_entity_poly.pdbx_strand_id
1 'polypeptide(L)'
;MSAEKQRIAVLVSGGVDSAVVVHKLAEQGHDLHLFYIRIGRDDDTGGCTAEEDIEMCTLIARRYGLPLEVVSLHQEYWDNVMEYALRTVRAGLTPNPDIMCNSVIKFGYFEERWGREFDLTATGHYADTWFDPEGRKWLATAVDPVKDQTDFLARISGHQLEHIIFPLGSMPKADVRRIAAEAHLPNAFRKDSQGICFLGKINYNDFIRRHLGEKPGPIIEIETGRKLGEHRGFWFHTIGQRKGLGLSGGPWFVVRKNVEDNIIYVSRGYDTEKQYGKTLHLAEMHFITADPWGDAADEGVEIRFKNRHAPDFLPGRIRRVADGAPGEYVVESDVKVQGIAPGQFAAIYDRNARLCYGSGIITGRANITI
;
A
#
# COMPACT_ATOMS: atom_id res chain seq x y z
N MET A 1 15.74 23.78 24.05
CA MET A 1 14.35 23.70 24.53
C MET A 1 14.02 22.22 24.56
N SER A 2 13.71 21.63 25.71
CA SER A 2 13.22 20.24 25.77
C SER A 2 11.89 20.18 25.01
N ALA A 3 11.77 19.28 24.04
CA ALA A 3 10.49 19.04 23.40
C ALA A 3 9.44 18.72 24.49
N GLU A 4 8.25 19.25 24.36
CA GLU A 4 7.15 18.99 25.28
C GLU A 4 6.89 17.48 25.32
N LYS A 5 6.80 16.91 26.52
CA LYS A 5 6.55 15.50 26.70
C LYS A 5 5.13 15.18 26.24
N GLN A 6 5.00 14.34 25.21
CA GLN A 6 3.72 13.90 24.62
C GLN A 6 3.41 12.46 25.02
N ARG A 7 2.13 12.13 25.10
CA ARG A 7 1.63 10.75 25.21
C ARG A 7 1.45 10.18 23.80
N ILE A 8 2.21 9.14 23.45
CA ILE A 8 2.26 8.62 22.08
C ILE A 8 1.86 7.15 22.06
N ALA A 9 0.82 6.82 21.27
CA ALA A 9 0.52 5.44 20.89
C ALA A 9 1.53 4.99 19.83
N VAL A 10 2.26 3.91 20.04
CA VAL A 10 3.23 3.38 19.07
C VAL A 10 2.74 2.06 18.52
N LEU A 11 2.44 2.02 17.21
CA LEU A 11 2.06 0.80 16.52
C LEU A 11 3.29 -0.08 16.27
N VAL A 12 3.35 -1.22 16.95
CA VAL A 12 4.46 -2.17 16.85
C VAL A 12 4.05 -3.44 16.11
N SER A 13 4.98 -4.00 15.34
CA SER A 13 4.76 -5.19 14.48
C SER A 13 5.78 -6.31 14.74
N GLY A 14 6.62 -6.19 15.78
CA GLY A 14 7.75 -7.09 15.98
C GLY A 14 8.92 -6.90 15.00
N GLY A 15 8.75 -6.06 13.97
CA GLY A 15 9.78 -5.70 13.00
C GLY A 15 10.79 -4.69 13.54
N VAL A 16 11.98 -4.63 12.90
CA VAL A 16 13.06 -3.72 13.32
C VAL A 16 12.65 -2.26 13.24
N ASP A 17 11.86 -1.89 12.24
CA ASP A 17 11.47 -0.49 12.01
C ASP A 17 10.64 0.05 13.18
N SER A 18 9.58 -0.66 13.58
CA SER A 18 8.77 -0.27 14.73
C SER A 18 9.54 -0.28 16.05
N ALA A 19 10.52 -1.18 16.21
CA ALA A 19 11.37 -1.21 17.39
C ALA A 19 12.31 0.01 17.48
N VAL A 20 12.85 0.48 16.33
CA VAL A 20 13.64 1.72 16.27
C VAL A 20 12.77 2.94 16.52
N VAL A 21 11.51 2.95 16.09
CA VAL A 21 10.56 4.02 16.48
C VAL A 21 10.42 4.10 18.00
N VAL A 22 10.19 2.96 18.67
CA VAL A 22 10.11 2.91 20.14
C VAL A 22 11.39 3.45 20.77
N HIS A 23 12.56 2.99 20.32
CA HIS A 23 13.86 3.43 20.83
C HIS A 23 14.02 4.95 20.72
N LYS A 24 13.81 5.52 19.53
CA LYS A 24 13.96 6.97 19.29
C LYS A 24 13.04 7.82 20.16
N LEU A 25 11.76 7.44 20.23
CA LEU A 25 10.79 8.21 20.99
C LEU A 25 11.03 8.09 22.52
N ALA A 26 11.49 6.92 22.99
CA ALA A 26 11.89 6.72 24.37
C ALA A 26 13.11 7.56 24.75
N GLU A 27 14.13 7.65 23.89
CA GLU A 27 15.29 8.53 24.09
C GLU A 27 14.93 10.02 24.12
N GLN A 28 13.88 10.41 23.38
CA GLN A 28 13.35 11.77 23.41
C GLN A 28 12.54 12.08 24.68
N GLY A 29 12.25 11.06 25.52
CA GLY A 29 11.58 11.20 26.81
C GLY A 29 10.04 11.30 26.71
N HIS A 30 9.44 10.91 25.60
CA HIS A 30 7.99 10.85 25.45
C HIS A 30 7.36 9.75 26.32
N ASP A 31 6.07 9.86 26.61
CA ASP A 31 5.28 8.85 27.31
C ASP A 31 4.67 7.90 26.29
N LEU A 32 5.18 6.68 26.21
CA LEU A 32 4.85 5.74 25.16
C LEU A 32 3.96 4.62 25.66
N HIS A 33 2.95 4.27 24.85
CA HIS A 33 2.14 3.08 25.00
C HIS A 33 2.21 2.28 23.69
N LEU A 34 2.62 1.03 23.75
CA LEU A 34 2.80 0.19 22.58
C LEU A 34 1.51 -0.57 22.28
N PHE A 35 1.16 -0.63 20.99
CA PHE A 35 -0.01 -1.38 20.51
C PHE A 35 0.38 -2.34 19.41
N TYR A 36 0.02 -3.61 19.58
CA TYR A 36 0.06 -4.60 18.50
C TYR A 36 -1.36 -4.85 18.00
N ILE A 37 -1.63 -4.55 16.73
CA ILE A 37 -2.94 -4.77 16.10
C ILE A 37 -2.96 -6.20 15.56
N ARG A 38 -3.81 -7.05 16.17
CA ARG A 38 -4.05 -8.41 15.71
C ARG A 38 -5.17 -8.43 14.68
N ILE A 39 -4.87 -8.88 13.45
CA ILE A 39 -5.81 -8.95 12.31
C ILE A 39 -6.05 -10.38 11.83
N GLY A 40 -5.19 -11.36 12.17
CA GLY A 40 -5.37 -12.78 11.85
C GLY A 40 -6.29 -13.51 12.83
N ARG A 41 -6.87 -14.65 12.39
CA ARG A 41 -7.66 -15.54 13.26
C ARG A 41 -6.77 -16.51 14.02
N ASP A 42 -7.24 -16.94 15.20
CA ASP A 42 -6.55 -17.95 16.01
C ASP A 42 -6.58 -19.35 15.37
N ASP A 43 -7.56 -19.60 14.49
CA ASP A 43 -7.77 -20.85 13.75
C ASP A 43 -7.10 -20.89 12.37
N ASP A 44 -6.45 -19.81 11.95
CA ASP A 44 -5.66 -19.80 10.73
C ASP A 44 -4.44 -20.74 10.89
N THR A 45 -4.56 -21.98 10.39
CA THR A 45 -3.56 -23.06 10.49
C THR A 45 -2.25 -22.78 9.72
N GLY A 46 -1.99 -21.54 9.37
CA GLY A 46 -0.85 -21.06 8.58
C GLY A 46 0.36 -20.61 9.37
N GLY A 47 0.63 -21.15 10.55
CA GLY A 47 1.90 -20.95 11.28
C GLY A 47 2.04 -19.57 11.93
N CYS A 48 2.19 -19.62 13.19
CA CYS A 48 2.29 -18.66 14.28
C CYS A 48 3.25 -17.45 14.08
N THR A 49 3.03 -16.59 13.08
CA THR A 49 3.81 -15.35 12.97
C THR A 49 3.34 -14.29 13.97
N ALA A 50 2.04 -14.26 14.29
CA ALA A 50 1.50 -13.27 15.22
C ALA A 50 2.05 -13.46 16.63
N GLU A 51 2.23 -14.71 17.10
CA GLU A 51 2.79 -14.98 18.43
C GLU A 51 4.27 -14.64 18.50
N GLU A 52 5.06 -14.99 17.47
CA GLU A 52 6.47 -14.56 17.36
C GLU A 52 6.60 -13.03 17.34
N ASP A 53 5.68 -12.34 16.67
CA ASP A 53 5.65 -10.87 16.60
C ASP A 53 5.26 -10.26 17.95
N ILE A 54 4.25 -10.82 18.62
CA ILE A 54 3.82 -10.39 19.97
C ILE A 54 4.92 -10.63 21.00
N GLU A 55 5.60 -11.78 20.93
CA GLU A 55 6.74 -12.07 21.80
C GLU A 55 7.84 -11.02 21.60
N MET A 56 8.17 -10.69 20.36
CA MET A 56 9.16 -9.66 20.04
C MET A 56 8.73 -8.28 20.56
N CYS A 57 7.46 -7.90 20.35
CA CYS A 57 6.92 -6.66 20.93
C CYS A 57 7.00 -6.64 22.45
N THR A 58 6.76 -7.79 23.10
CA THR A 58 6.88 -7.94 24.55
C THR A 58 8.32 -7.75 25.02
N LEU A 59 9.31 -8.27 24.32
CA LEU A 59 10.72 -8.06 24.62
C LEU A 59 11.12 -6.59 24.52
N ILE A 60 10.65 -5.89 23.48
CA ILE A 60 10.85 -4.44 23.31
C ILE A 60 10.17 -3.67 24.45
N ALA A 61 8.91 -3.96 24.76
CA ALA A 61 8.17 -3.32 25.83
C ALA A 61 8.90 -3.44 27.19
N ARG A 62 9.32 -4.66 27.54
CA ARG A 62 10.08 -4.94 28.78
C ARG A 62 11.40 -4.18 28.84
N ARG A 63 12.12 -4.10 27.72
CA ARG A 63 13.41 -3.39 27.65
C ARG A 63 13.29 -1.93 28.03
N TYR A 64 12.21 -1.26 27.63
CA TYR A 64 11.98 0.16 27.91
C TYR A 64 11.03 0.41 29.10
N GLY A 65 10.54 -0.65 29.75
CA GLY A 65 9.58 -0.53 30.85
C GLY A 65 8.24 0.08 30.41
N LEU A 66 7.81 -0.18 29.16
CA LEU A 66 6.63 0.41 28.56
C LEU A 66 5.42 -0.55 28.58
N PRO A 67 4.19 -0.04 28.69
CA PRO A 67 3.00 -0.84 28.54
C PRO A 67 2.86 -1.32 27.07
N LEU A 68 2.39 -2.56 26.92
CA LEU A 68 2.05 -3.16 25.62
C LEU A 68 0.64 -3.72 25.69
N GLU A 69 -0.20 -3.31 24.73
CA GLU A 69 -1.55 -3.82 24.55
C GLU A 69 -1.68 -4.53 23.20
N VAL A 70 -2.28 -5.72 23.22
CA VAL A 70 -2.64 -6.46 22.02
C VAL A 70 -4.12 -6.25 21.75
N VAL A 71 -4.43 -5.49 20.70
CA VAL A 71 -5.80 -5.14 20.32
C VAL A 71 -6.25 -5.94 19.10
N SER A 72 -7.47 -6.46 19.13
CA SER A 72 -8.02 -7.22 18.00
C SER A 72 -8.89 -6.34 17.12
N LEU A 73 -8.55 -6.29 15.83
CA LEU A 73 -9.35 -5.67 14.76
C LEU A 73 -9.62 -6.70 13.64
N HIS A 74 -9.72 -7.98 14.03
CA HIS A 74 -9.91 -9.08 13.08
C HIS A 74 -11.20 -8.93 12.26
N GLN A 75 -12.33 -8.66 12.91
CA GLN A 75 -13.63 -8.57 12.24
C GLN A 75 -13.65 -7.37 11.29
N GLU A 76 -13.19 -6.21 11.76
CA GLU A 76 -13.11 -4.98 10.96
C GLU A 76 -12.20 -5.14 9.76
N TYR A 77 -11.07 -5.83 9.94
CA TYR A 77 -10.14 -6.14 8.86
C TYR A 77 -10.80 -7.05 7.81
N TRP A 78 -11.50 -8.09 8.28
CA TRP A 78 -12.21 -8.98 7.38
C TRP A 78 -13.27 -8.24 6.56
N ASP A 79 -14.17 -7.52 7.23
CA ASP A 79 -15.33 -6.88 6.60
C ASP A 79 -14.93 -5.74 5.65
N ASN A 80 -13.84 -5.03 5.93
CA ASN A 80 -13.48 -3.84 5.15
C ASN A 80 -12.32 -4.07 4.18
N VAL A 81 -11.33 -4.91 4.52
CA VAL A 81 -10.14 -5.10 3.70
C VAL A 81 -10.22 -6.39 2.88
N MET A 82 -10.60 -7.50 3.55
CA MET A 82 -10.63 -8.80 2.88
C MET A 82 -11.82 -8.93 1.93
N GLU A 83 -13.01 -8.49 2.33
CA GLU A 83 -14.19 -8.45 1.43
C GLU A 83 -13.98 -7.52 0.25
N TYR A 84 -13.36 -6.34 0.48
CA TYR A 84 -12.94 -5.46 -0.60
C TYR A 84 -12.02 -6.21 -1.57
N ALA A 85 -10.98 -6.88 -1.08
CA ALA A 85 -10.02 -7.60 -1.92
C ALA A 85 -10.71 -8.70 -2.75
N LEU A 86 -11.56 -9.52 -2.11
CA LEU A 86 -12.30 -10.61 -2.78
C LEU A 86 -13.28 -10.07 -3.83
N ARG A 87 -14.04 -9.01 -3.52
CA ARG A 87 -14.96 -8.38 -4.45
C ARG A 87 -14.22 -7.82 -5.66
N THR A 88 -13.13 -7.10 -5.44
CA THR A 88 -12.28 -6.54 -6.50
C THR A 88 -11.73 -7.62 -7.42
N VAL A 89 -11.22 -8.71 -6.85
CA VAL A 89 -10.67 -9.85 -7.61
C VAL A 89 -11.77 -10.57 -8.40
N ARG A 90 -12.97 -10.76 -7.84
CA ARG A 90 -14.13 -11.33 -8.55
C ARG A 90 -14.52 -10.49 -9.77
N ALA A 91 -14.42 -9.18 -9.68
CA ALA A 91 -14.65 -8.27 -10.79
C ALA A 91 -13.51 -8.27 -11.84
N GLY A 92 -12.48 -9.11 -11.67
CA GLY A 92 -11.32 -9.16 -12.58
C GLY A 92 -10.30 -8.04 -12.37
N LEU A 93 -10.51 -7.21 -11.36
CA LEU A 93 -9.66 -6.09 -11.01
C LEU A 93 -8.51 -6.54 -10.06
N THR A 94 -7.55 -5.67 -9.83
CA THR A 94 -6.41 -5.93 -8.95
C THR A 94 -6.54 -5.09 -7.69
N PRO A 95 -6.81 -5.67 -6.50
CA PRO A 95 -6.93 -4.91 -5.26
C PRO A 95 -5.58 -4.42 -4.73
N ASN A 96 -5.63 -3.45 -3.83
CA ASN A 96 -4.50 -3.08 -2.98
C ASN A 96 -4.94 -3.11 -1.50
N PRO A 97 -4.87 -4.27 -0.84
CA PRO A 97 -5.31 -4.42 0.54
C PRO A 97 -4.47 -3.60 1.53
N ASP A 98 -3.19 -3.32 1.24
CA ASP A 98 -2.30 -2.60 2.15
C ASP A 98 -2.71 -1.13 2.30
N ILE A 99 -3.10 -0.47 1.20
CA ILE A 99 -3.60 0.91 1.25
C ILE A 99 -4.91 1.00 2.05
N MET A 100 -5.79 0.00 1.89
CA MET A 100 -7.04 -0.09 2.65
C MET A 100 -6.78 -0.39 4.12
N CYS A 101 -5.84 -1.29 4.43
CA CYS A 101 -5.46 -1.60 5.80
C CYS A 101 -4.93 -0.35 6.53
N ASN A 102 -4.09 0.45 5.88
CA ASN A 102 -3.57 1.68 6.49
C ASN A 102 -4.69 2.68 6.76
N SER A 103 -5.52 3.00 5.76
CA SER A 103 -6.57 4.02 5.91
C SER A 103 -7.72 3.61 6.82
N VAL A 104 -8.15 2.34 6.77
CA VAL A 104 -9.36 1.88 7.47
C VAL A 104 -9.04 1.25 8.82
N ILE A 105 -8.01 0.40 8.89
CA ILE A 105 -7.73 -0.35 10.12
C ILE A 105 -6.77 0.42 11.03
N LYS A 106 -5.54 0.74 10.54
CA LYS A 106 -4.50 1.34 11.40
C LYS A 106 -4.81 2.77 11.80
N PHE A 107 -5.28 3.59 10.85
CA PHE A 107 -5.56 5.00 11.08
C PHE A 107 -7.06 5.33 11.07
N GLY A 108 -7.91 4.31 10.92
CA GLY A 108 -9.35 4.38 11.10
C GLY A 108 -9.78 3.76 12.44
N TYR A 109 -10.13 2.48 12.43
CA TYR A 109 -10.68 1.80 13.63
C TYR A 109 -9.74 1.81 14.85
N PHE A 110 -8.42 1.68 14.67
CA PHE A 110 -7.50 1.80 15.80
C PHE A 110 -7.54 3.21 16.39
N GLU A 111 -7.46 4.24 15.56
CA GLU A 111 -7.49 5.63 16.00
C GLU A 111 -8.79 5.96 16.73
N GLU A 112 -9.93 5.53 16.19
CA GLU A 112 -11.24 5.74 16.79
C GLU A 112 -11.38 5.11 18.18
N ARG A 113 -10.81 3.91 18.40
CA ARG A 113 -11.02 3.15 19.64
C ARG A 113 -9.97 3.39 20.70
N TRP A 114 -8.72 3.60 20.32
CA TRP A 114 -7.58 3.72 21.23
C TRP A 114 -6.69 4.94 20.96
N GLY A 115 -6.36 5.22 19.70
CA GLY A 115 -5.41 6.26 19.31
C GLY A 115 -5.81 7.64 19.80
N ARG A 116 -7.09 7.96 19.73
CA ARG A 116 -7.65 9.25 20.19
C ARG A 116 -7.41 9.58 21.67
N GLU A 117 -6.99 8.62 22.48
CA GLU A 117 -6.65 8.84 23.89
C GLU A 117 -5.21 9.37 24.07
N PHE A 118 -4.45 9.44 22.98
CA PHE A 118 -3.07 9.90 22.93
C PHE A 118 -2.98 11.20 22.13
N ASP A 119 -1.89 11.94 22.34
CA ASP A 119 -1.65 13.16 21.58
C ASP A 119 -1.30 12.83 20.12
N LEU A 120 -0.57 11.73 19.90
CA LEU A 120 -0.13 11.28 18.57
C LEU A 120 -0.07 9.75 18.49
N THR A 121 -0.18 9.24 17.27
CA THR A 121 0.08 7.85 16.91
C THR A 121 1.35 7.75 16.06
N ALA A 122 2.35 6.99 16.51
CA ALA A 122 3.60 6.75 15.81
C ALA A 122 3.61 5.40 15.09
N THR A 123 4.21 5.36 13.91
CA THR A 123 4.32 4.13 13.13
C THR A 123 5.69 4.01 12.45
N GLY A 124 6.08 2.76 12.13
CA GLY A 124 7.32 2.44 11.43
C GLY A 124 7.27 2.63 9.91
N HIS A 125 6.30 3.32 9.34
CA HIS A 125 6.28 3.62 7.92
C HIS A 125 7.38 4.62 7.54
N TYR A 126 7.96 4.40 6.36
CA TYR A 126 8.86 5.34 5.72
C TYR A 126 8.05 6.38 4.96
N ALA A 127 7.69 7.43 5.66
CA ALA A 127 7.02 8.63 5.18
C ALA A 127 7.50 9.82 6.03
N ASP A 128 7.20 11.03 5.62
CA ASP A 128 7.47 12.24 6.36
C ASP A 128 6.25 13.15 6.32
N THR A 129 6.29 14.27 7.00
CA THR A 129 5.24 15.30 6.97
C THR A 129 5.86 16.68 6.76
N TRP A 130 5.11 17.54 6.10
CA TRP A 130 5.50 18.91 5.86
C TRP A 130 4.33 19.85 6.16
N PHE A 131 4.61 21.02 6.75
CA PHE A 131 3.61 22.04 7.02
C PHE A 131 3.77 23.18 6.02
N ASP A 132 2.67 23.55 5.39
CA ASP A 132 2.64 24.74 4.53
C ASP A 132 2.59 26.04 5.34
N PRO A 133 2.73 27.21 4.69
CA PRO A 133 2.65 28.49 5.38
C PRO A 133 1.32 28.76 6.08
N GLU A 134 0.24 28.10 5.64
CA GLU A 134 -1.10 28.16 6.24
C GLU A 134 -1.25 27.22 7.43
N GLY A 135 -0.22 26.42 7.74
CA GLY A 135 -0.18 25.48 8.85
C GLY A 135 -0.86 24.14 8.56
N ARG A 136 -1.23 23.86 7.30
CA ARG A 136 -1.80 22.56 6.92
C ARG A 136 -0.71 21.50 6.82
N LYS A 137 -0.98 20.34 7.38
CA LYS A 137 -0.06 19.19 7.38
C LYS A 137 -0.23 18.37 6.11
N TRP A 138 0.86 18.13 5.38
CA TRP A 138 0.91 17.36 4.17
C TRP A 138 1.73 16.09 4.36
N LEU A 139 1.31 14.99 3.71
CA LEU A 139 2.11 13.77 3.64
C LEU A 139 3.30 14.02 2.70
N ALA A 140 4.50 13.79 3.21
CA ALA A 140 5.75 13.96 2.46
C ALA A 140 6.47 12.62 2.27
N THR A 141 7.24 12.52 1.18
CA THR A 141 8.04 11.34 0.88
C THR A 141 9.21 11.20 1.85
N ALA A 142 9.58 9.95 2.15
CA ALA A 142 10.75 9.64 2.96
C ALA A 142 12.07 10.00 2.24
N VAL A 143 13.12 10.16 3.02
CA VAL A 143 14.48 10.40 2.49
C VAL A 143 15.01 9.17 1.73
N ASP A 144 14.61 7.96 2.12
CA ASP A 144 14.97 6.72 1.41
C ASP A 144 13.94 6.41 0.31
N PRO A 145 14.26 6.66 -0.97
CA PRO A 145 13.30 6.49 -2.06
C PRO A 145 12.97 5.02 -2.34
N VAL A 146 13.85 4.09 -1.95
CA VAL A 146 13.62 2.64 -2.11
C VAL A 146 12.65 2.11 -1.06
N LYS A 147 12.63 2.76 0.11
CA LYS A 147 11.77 2.39 1.24
C LYS A 147 10.52 3.26 1.37
N ASP A 148 10.43 4.35 0.62
CA ASP A 148 9.27 5.24 0.64
C ASP A 148 7.96 4.45 0.53
N GLN A 149 7.06 4.68 1.46
CA GLN A 149 5.76 3.98 1.60
C GLN A 149 4.57 4.93 1.51
N THR A 150 4.78 6.14 1.01
CA THR A 150 3.69 7.13 0.88
C THR A 150 2.58 6.67 -0.06
N ASP A 151 2.89 5.82 -1.05
CA ASP A 151 1.91 5.20 -1.92
C ASP A 151 0.93 4.27 -1.17
N PHE A 152 1.36 3.62 -0.08
CA PHE A 152 0.48 2.85 0.80
C PHE A 152 -0.32 3.72 1.78
N LEU A 153 0.03 4.98 1.93
CA LEU A 153 -0.65 5.96 2.79
C LEU A 153 -1.56 6.91 2.01
N ALA A 154 -1.56 6.82 0.68
CA ALA A 154 -2.22 7.78 -0.22
C ALA A 154 -3.77 7.80 -0.14
N ARG A 155 -4.38 7.03 0.76
CA ARG A 155 -5.84 7.02 1.05
C ARG A 155 -6.19 7.40 2.48
N ILE A 156 -5.22 7.78 3.32
CA ILE A 156 -5.53 8.36 4.62
C ILE A 156 -6.18 9.73 4.44
N SER A 157 -6.99 10.17 5.40
CA SER A 157 -7.56 11.51 5.39
C SER A 157 -6.64 12.54 6.04
N GLY A 158 -6.87 13.83 5.79
CA GLY A 158 -6.15 14.91 6.48
C GLY A 158 -6.32 14.84 7.99
N HIS A 159 -7.54 14.55 8.46
CA HIS A 159 -7.80 14.34 9.89
C HIS A 159 -6.96 13.20 10.48
N GLN A 160 -6.84 12.07 9.79
CA GLN A 160 -5.95 10.98 10.23
C GLN A 160 -4.48 11.44 10.25
N LEU A 161 -4.04 12.15 9.19
CA LEU A 161 -2.66 12.63 9.08
C LEU A 161 -2.27 13.59 10.23
N GLU A 162 -3.20 14.40 10.73
CA GLU A 162 -2.94 15.33 11.84
C GLU A 162 -2.40 14.61 13.08
N HIS A 163 -2.90 13.42 13.39
CA HIS A 163 -2.54 12.64 14.57
C HIS A 163 -1.39 11.65 14.37
N ILE A 164 -0.89 11.48 13.13
CA ILE A 164 0.16 10.49 12.83
C ILE A 164 1.53 11.16 12.76
N ILE A 165 2.55 10.46 13.30
CA ILE A 165 3.96 10.79 13.08
C ILE A 165 4.73 9.61 12.50
N PHE A 166 5.75 9.93 11.71
CA PHE A 166 6.62 8.98 11.01
C PHE A 166 8.08 9.17 11.42
N PRO A 167 8.53 8.64 12.57
CA PRO A 167 9.87 8.91 13.10
C PRO A 167 11.03 8.39 12.24
N LEU A 168 10.74 7.57 11.21
CA LEU A 168 11.73 7.01 10.29
C LEU A 168 11.85 7.78 8.96
N GLY A 169 10.97 8.74 8.68
CA GLY A 169 10.88 9.42 7.39
C GLY A 169 12.16 10.15 6.97
N SER A 170 12.90 10.69 7.94
CA SER A 170 14.14 11.40 7.72
C SER A 170 15.39 10.50 7.69
N MET A 171 15.25 9.16 7.69
CA MET A 171 16.36 8.24 7.81
C MET A 171 16.41 7.20 6.68
N PRO A 172 17.60 6.94 6.08
CA PRO A 172 17.81 5.77 5.25
C PRO A 172 17.66 4.46 6.05
N LYS A 173 17.20 3.39 5.40
CA LYS A 173 17.08 2.06 6.02
C LYS A 173 18.38 1.55 6.64
N ALA A 174 19.53 1.88 6.05
CA ALA A 174 20.84 1.52 6.60
C ALA A 174 21.07 2.10 7.98
N ASP A 175 20.66 3.35 8.22
CA ASP A 175 20.76 4.00 9.52
C ASP A 175 19.82 3.38 10.55
N VAL A 176 18.59 3.03 10.12
CA VAL A 176 17.65 2.29 10.99
C VAL A 176 18.26 0.97 11.46
N ARG A 177 18.90 0.21 10.54
CA ARG A 177 19.61 -1.03 10.90
C ARG A 177 20.79 -0.79 11.82
N ARG A 178 21.57 0.26 11.58
CA ARG A 178 22.71 0.63 12.44
C ARG A 178 22.22 0.99 13.85
N ILE A 179 21.21 1.84 13.99
CA ILE A 179 20.61 2.21 15.29
C ILE A 179 20.10 0.96 16.04
N ALA A 180 19.40 0.06 15.32
CA ALA A 180 18.92 -1.17 15.94
C ALA A 180 20.06 -2.04 16.51
N ALA A 181 21.19 -2.13 15.78
CA ALA A 181 22.35 -2.90 16.22
C ALA A 181 23.09 -2.21 17.38
N GLU A 182 23.34 -0.90 17.31
CA GLU A 182 23.98 -0.10 18.34
C GLU A 182 23.18 -0.09 19.65
N ALA A 183 21.86 0.02 19.54
CA ALA A 183 20.94 -0.08 20.67
C ALA A 183 20.76 -1.54 21.16
N HIS A 184 21.38 -2.53 20.55
CA HIS A 184 21.23 -3.96 20.86
C HIS A 184 19.76 -4.40 20.93
N LEU A 185 18.93 -3.96 19.97
CA LEU A 185 17.52 -4.37 19.95
C LEU A 185 17.40 -5.87 19.65
N PRO A 186 16.49 -6.61 20.30
CA PRO A 186 16.40 -8.06 20.18
C PRO A 186 16.10 -8.52 18.75
N ASN A 187 15.51 -7.65 17.93
CA ASN A 187 15.15 -7.90 16.53
C ASN A 187 16.06 -7.19 15.51
N ALA A 188 17.22 -6.65 15.91
CA ALA A 188 18.10 -5.86 15.04
C ALA A 188 18.48 -6.57 13.73
N PHE A 189 18.64 -7.91 13.77
CA PHE A 189 19.01 -8.73 12.61
C PHE A 189 17.82 -9.48 11.97
N ARG A 190 16.59 -9.24 12.44
CA ARG A 190 15.39 -9.81 11.83
C ARG A 190 15.25 -9.29 10.40
N LYS A 191 14.96 -10.20 9.47
CA LYS A 191 14.67 -9.82 8.07
C LYS A 191 13.42 -8.94 8.00
N ASP A 192 13.41 -8.02 7.04
CA ASP A 192 12.19 -7.24 6.75
C ASP A 192 11.07 -8.19 6.33
N SER A 193 9.84 -7.86 6.72
CA SER A 193 8.66 -8.60 6.27
C SER A 193 8.61 -8.60 4.75
N GLN A 194 8.45 -9.78 4.18
CA GLN A 194 8.31 -9.99 2.74
C GLN A 194 6.87 -10.42 2.48
N GLY A 195 6.14 -9.68 1.64
CA GLY A 195 4.80 -10.04 1.24
C GLY A 195 3.71 -9.10 1.76
N ILE A 196 2.47 -9.53 1.58
CA ILE A 196 1.27 -8.78 1.98
C ILE A 196 1.13 -8.88 3.50
N CYS A 197 1.09 -7.75 4.19
CA CYS A 197 1.15 -7.64 5.65
C CYS A 197 0.20 -8.57 6.41
N PHE A 198 -0.97 -8.85 5.84
CA PHE A 198 -2.04 -9.58 6.52
C PHE A 198 -2.02 -11.09 6.31
N LEU A 199 -1.36 -11.58 5.27
CA LEU A 199 -1.33 -13.02 4.98
C LEU A 199 -0.25 -13.75 5.78
N GLY A 200 0.67 -13.03 6.41
CA GLY A 200 1.81 -13.66 7.07
C GLY A 200 2.55 -14.61 6.12
N LYS A 201 2.60 -15.89 6.45
CA LYS A 201 3.17 -16.95 5.59
C LYS A 201 2.16 -17.57 4.63
N ILE A 202 0.88 -17.15 4.64
CA ILE A 202 -0.15 -17.72 3.75
C ILE A 202 0.12 -17.25 2.32
N ASN A 203 0.14 -18.21 1.40
CA ASN A 203 0.26 -17.91 -0.02
C ASN A 203 -1.03 -17.23 -0.51
N TYR A 204 -0.91 -16.08 -1.17
CA TYR A 204 -2.05 -15.32 -1.70
C TYR A 204 -2.95 -16.19 -2.61
N ASN A 205 -2.37 -17.03 -3.46
CA ASN A 205 -3.14 -17.91 -4.33
C ASN A 205 -3.93 -18.97 -3.55
N ASP A 206 -3.38 -19.47 -2.43
CA ASP A 206 -4.10 -20.43 -1.58
C ASP A 206 -5.27 -19.76 -0.86
N PHE A 207 -5.08 -18.52 -0.42
CA PHE A 207 -6.15 -17.70 0.13
C PHE A 207 -7.28 -17.50 -0.90
N ILE A 208 -6.95 -17.02 -2.09
CA ILE A 208 -7.93 -16.81 -3.17
C ILE A 208 -8.63 -18.13 -3.52
N ARG A 209 -7.89 -19.26 -3.59
CA ARG A 209 -8.48 -20.57 -3.88
C ARG A 209 -9.49 -21.01 -2.83
N ARG A 210 -9.25 -20.76 -1.54
CA ARG A 210 -10.18 -21.10 -0.46
C ARG A 210 -11.51 -20.34 -0.59
N HIS A 211 -11.49 -19.09 -1.04
CA HIS A 211 -12.67 -18.23 -1.08
C HIS A 211 -13.36 -18.18 -2.45
N LEU A 212 -12.62 -18.31 -3.55
CA LEU A 212 -13.16 -18.22 -4.91
C LEU A 212 -13.14 -19.57 -5.65
N GLY A 213 -12.46 -20.56 -5.10
CA GLY A 213 -12.28 -21.84 -5.77
C GLY A 213 -11.35 -21.77 -6.99
N GLU A 214 -11.47 -22.76 -7.85
CA GLU A 214 -10.80 -22.80 -9.16
C GLU A 214 -11.86 -22.82 -10.27
N LYS A 215 -11.57 -22.08 -11.36
CA LYS A 215 -12.39 -22.04 -12.60
C LYS A 215 -11.41 -22.10 -13.76
N PRO A 216 -11.12 -23.29 -14.31
CA PRO A 216 -10.22 -23.43 -15.44
C PRO A 216 -10.68 -22.64 -16.65
N GLY A 217 -9.74 -22.03 -17.39
CA GLY A 217 -10.02 -21.27 -18.59
C GLY A 217 -8.78 -21.17 -19.47
N PRO A 218 -8.92 -20.76 -20.75
CA PRO A 218 -7.83 -20.72 -21.69
C PRO A 218 -6.90 -19.50 -21.48
N ILE A 219 -5.60 -19.73 -21.71
CA ILE A 219 -4.61 -18.70 -21.90
C ILE A 219 -4.38 -18.53 -23.41
N ILE A 220 -4.61 -17.35 -23.92
CA ILE A 220 -4.58 -17.04 -25.37
C ILE A 220 -3.48 -16.01 -25.66
N GLU A 221 -2.66 -16.27 -26.68
CA GLU A 221 -1.74 -15.30 -27.26
C GLU A 221 -2.55 -14.21 -27.97
N ILE A 222 -2.40 -12.96 -27.53
CA ILE A 222 -3.26 -11.87 -28.02
C ILE A 222 -2.98 -11.50 -29.48
N GLU A 223 -1.75 -11.74 -29.96
CA GLU A 223 -1.31 -11.43 -31.31
C GLU A 223 -1.89 -12.40 -32.35
N THR A 224 -1.97 -13.69 -31.99
CA THR A 224 -2.32 -14.75 -32.95
C THR A 224 -3.68 -15.37 -32.67
N GLY A 225 -4.26 -15.15 -31.51
CA GLY A 225 -5.47 -15.84 -31.06
C GLY A 225 -5.25 -17.31 -30.66
N ARG A 226 -4.01 -17.78 -30.66
CA ARG A 226 -3.68 -19.18 -30.36
C ARG A 226 -3.82 -19.47 -28.88
N LYS A 227 -4.48 -20.60 -28.53
CA LYS A 227 -4.48 -21.13 -27.16
C LYS A 227 -3.10 -21.68 -26.83
N LEU A 228 -2.49 -21.20 -25.75
CA LEU A 228 -1.17 -21.62 -25.28
C LEU A 228 -1.23 -22.59 -24.09
N GLY A 229 -2.31 -22.55 -23.33
CA GLY A 229 -2.46 -23.35 -22.11
C GLY A 229 -3.77 -23.07 -21.41
N GLU A 230 -3.85 -23.46 -20.16
CA GLU A 230 -4.99 -23.21 -19.28
C GLU A 230 -4.54 -22.62 -17.96
N HIS A 231 -5.37 -21.73 -17.41
CA HIS A 231 -5.24 -21.19 -16.07
C HIS A 231 -6.31 -21.79 -15.15
N ARG A 232 -6.13 -21.64 -13.80
CA ARG A 232 -7.06 -22.15 -12.79
C ARG A 232 -8.13 -21.17 -12.33
N GLY A 233 -8.16 -19.98 -12.93
CA GLY A 233 -9.07 -18.87 -12.64
C GLY A 233 -8.41 -17.55 -12.99
N PHE A 234 -9.13 -16.63 -13.66
CA PHE A 234 -8.58 -15.33 -14.04
C PHE A 234 -8.16 -14.50 -12.81
N TRP A 235 -8.74 -14.75 -11.65
CA TRP A 235 -8.44 -14.07 -10.39
C TRP A 235 -7.06 -14.37 -9.81
N PHE A 236 -6.36 -15.41 -10.27
CA PHE A 236 -4.97 -15.67 -9.90
C PHE A 236 -3.96 -14.84 -10.71
N HIS A 237 -4.46 -13.99 -11.62
CA HIS A 237 -3.60 -13.28 -12.57
C HIS A 237 -3.84 -11.76 -12.52
N THR A 238 -2.74 -11.00 -12.67
CA THR A 238 -2.74 -9.53 -12.71
C THR A 238 -2.13 -9.05 -14.02
N ILE A 239 -2.61 -7.93 -14.55
CA ILE A 239 -2.02 -7.28 -15.73
C ILE A 239 -0.54 -6.96 -15.45
N GLY A 240 0.35 -7.32 -16.38
CA GLY A 240 1.80 -7.22 -16.23
C GLY A 240 2.46 -8.42 -15.55
N GLN A 241 1.71 -9.40 -15.04
CA GLN A 241 2.26 -10.60 -14.41
C GLN A 241 3.01 -11.47 -15.42
N ARG A 242 4.24 -11.91 -15.04
CA ARG A 242 5.05 -12.83 -15.82
C ARG A 242 5.16 -14.23 -15.19
N LYS A 243 5.28 -14.28 -13.86
CA LYS A 243 5.50 -15.55 -13.13
C LYS A 243 4.18 -16.29 -12.93
N GLY A 244 4.26 -17.64 -12.85
CA GLY A 244 3.10 -18.47 -12.49
C GLY A 244 2.13 -18.77 -13.63
N LEU A 245 2.47 -18.46 -14.91
CA LEU A 245 1.64 -18.78 -16.06
C LEU A 245 1.75 -20.23 -16.53
N GLY A 246 2.82 -20.95 -16.15
CA GLY A 246 3.02 -22.36 -16.57
C GLY A 246 3.28 -22.55 -18.08
N LEU A 247 3.64 -21.48 -18.79
CA LEU A 247 3.85 -21.50 -20.24
C LEU A 247 5.33 -21.65 -20.60
N SER A 248 5.62 -22.45 -21.61
CA SER A 248 6.94 -22.54 -22.24
C SER A 248 7.12 -21.53 -23.37
N GLY A 249 8.39 -21.34 -23.82
CA GLY A 249 8.69 -20.46 -24.98
C GLY A 249 8.51 -18.96 -24.72
N GLY A 250 8.48 -18.52 -23.43
CA GLY A 250 8.34 -17.11 -23.06
C GLY A 250 9.59 -16.26 -23.30
N PRO A 251 9.66 -15.06 -22.67
CA PRO A 251 8.77 -14.62 -21.59
C PRO A 251 7.36 -14.24 -22.05
N TRP A 252 6.37 -14.59 -21.23
CA TRP A 252 4.96 -14.24 -21.43
C TRP A 252 4.49 -13.28 -20.35
N PHE A 253 3.65 -12.31 -20.72
CA PHE A 253 3.07 -11.33 -19.80
C PHE A 253 1.56 -11.26 -19.98
N VAL A 254 0.83 -11.22 -18.89
CA VAL A 254 -0.62 -10.97 -18.90
C VAL A 254 -0.87 -9.54 -19.37
N VAL A 255 -1.66 -9.37 -20.43
CA VAL A 255 -1.97 -8.06 -21.02
C VAL A 255 -3.46 -7.71 -20.96
N ARG A 256 -4.34 -8.70 -20.85
CA ARG A 256 -5.79 -8.51 -20.74
C ARG A 256 -6.45 -9.70 -20.05
N LYS A 257 -7.54 -9.45 -19.36
CA LYS A 257 -8.47 -10.46 -18.83
C LYS A 257 -9.85 -10.26 -19.45
N ASN A 258 -10.52 -11.34 -19.82
CA ASN A 258 -11.95 -11.36 -20.10
C ASN A 258 -12.62 -12.16 -18.99
N VAL A 259 -13.35 -11.47 -18.13
CA VAL A 259 -13.96 -12.03 -16.93
C VAL A 259 -15.18 -12.89 -17.28
N GLU A 260 -15.97 -12.46 -18.25
CA GLU A 260 -17.20 -13.15 -18.69
C GLU A 260 -16.87 -14.52 -19.28
N ASP A 261 -15.94 -14.57 -20.22
CA ASP A 261 -15.53 -15.80 -20.90
C ASP A 261 -14.42 -16.55 -20.13
N ASN A 262 -13.95 -16.01 -19.00
CA ASN A 262 -12.87 -16.58 -18.19
C ASN A 262 -11.58 -16.82 -19.00
N ILE A 263 -11.11 -15.82 -19.75
CA ILE A 263 -9.96 -15.89 -20.64
C ILE A 263 -8.84 -14.96 -20.11
N ILE A 264 -7.61 -15.48 -20.13
CA ILE A 264 -6.39 -14.69 -19.94
C ILE A 264 -5.69 -14.50 -21.28
N TYR A 265 -5.42 -13.24 -21.65
CA TYR A 265 -4.63 -12.92 -22.83
C TYR A 265 -3.21 -12.59 -22.41
N VAL A 266 -2.24 -13.18 -23.11
CA VAL A 266 -0.81 -12.96 -22.89
C VAL A 266 -0.13 -12.49 -24.16
N SER A 267 0.96 -11.71 -23.98
CA SER A 267 1.83 -11.26 -25.07
C SER A 267 3.27 -11.73 -24.80
N ARG A 268 3.98 -12.12 -25.88
CA ARG A 268 5.33 -12.66 -25.81
C ARG A 268 6.40 -11.57 -25.94
N GLY A 269 7.45 -11.67 -25.14
CA GLY A 269 8.63 -10.80 -25.21
C GLY A 269 8.63 -9.70 -24.18
N TYR A 270 9.78 -9.05 -24.06
CA TYR A 270 9.94 -7.80 -23.31
C TYR A 270 9.59 -6.64 -24.25
N ASP A 271 9.07 -5.55 -23.70
CA ASP A 271 8.84 -4.28 -24.44
C ASP A 271 7.83 -4.34 -25.60
N THR A 272 6.84 -5.25 -25.56
CA THR A 272 5.75 -5.19 -26.53
C THR A 272 4.82 -4.01 -26.20
N GLU A 273 4.32 -3.31 -27.23
CA GLU A 273 3.42 -2.15 -27.06
C GLU A 273 2.18 -2.47 -26.22
N LYS A 274 1.71 -3.72 -26.25
CA LYS A 274 0.55 -4.18 -25.51
C LYS A 274 0.75 -4.30 -23.98
N GLN A 275 2.01 -4.30 -23.53
CA GLN A 275 2.35 -4.34 -22.10
C GLN A 275 2.41 -2.94 -21.47
N TYR A 276 2.45 -1.91 -22.31
CA TYR A 276 2.65 -0.53 -21.89
C TYR A 276 1.48 0.36 -22.27
N GLY A 277 1.29 1.39 -21.48
CA GLY A 277 0.39 2.49 -21.75
C GLY A 277 1.04 3.82 -21.38
N LYS A 278 0.38 4.91 -21.74
CA LYS A 278 0.77 6.26 -21.30
C LYS A 278 -0.37 6.97 -20.57
N THR A 279 -1.56 6.41 -20.61
CA THR A 279 -2.76 7.05 -20.06
C THR A 279 -3.33 6.19 -18.93
N LEU A 280 -3.56 6.79 -17.77
CA LEU A 280 -4.27 6.20 -16.67
C LEU A 280 -5.57 6.99 -16.46
N HIS A 281 -6.70 6.29 -16.52
CA HIS A 281 -7.99 6.86 -16.11
C HIS A 281 -8.17 6.58 -14.63
N LEU A 282 -8.49 7.61 -13.87
CA LEU A 282 -8.65 7.54 -12.43
C LEU A 282 -10.08 7.89 -12.06
N ALA A 283 -10.67 7.10 -11.18
CA ALA A 283 -11.93 7.41 -10.52
C ALA A 283 -11.69 7.62 -9.02
N GLU A 284 -12.69 8.20 -8.36
CA GLU A 284 -12.68 8.40 -6.91
C GLU A 284 -11.38 9.04 -6.39
N MET A 285 -10.92 10.11 -7.07
CA MET A 285 -9.74 10.83 -6.63
C MET A 285 -9.94 11.32 -5.20
N HIS A 286 -9.04 10.91 -4.33
CA HIS A 286 -9.00 11.28 -2.93
C HIS A 286 -7.79 12.16 -2.65
N PHE A 287 -8.01 13.31 -2.06
CA PHE A 287 -6.97 14.20 -1.56
C PHE A 287 -6.82 14.02 -0.05
N ILE A 288 -5.58 13.84 0.42
CA ILE A 288 -5.28 13.65 1.84
C ILE A 288 -5.58 14.94 2.61
N THR A 289 -4.94 16.04 2.25
CA THR A 289 -5.04 17.33 2.94
C THR A 289 -6.05 18.25 2.28
N ALA A 290 -5.86 18.54 1.00
CA ALA A 290 -6.72 19.38 0.18
C ALA A 290 -6.45 19.15 -1.31
N ASP A 291 -7.38 19.57 -2.19
CA ASP A 291 -7.08 19.68 -3.62
C ASP A 291 -6.06 20.82 -3.83
N PRO A 292 -4.84 20.51 -4.30
CA PRO A 292 -3.80 21.51 -4.45
C PRO A 292 -3.92 22.31 -5.76
N TRP A 293 -4.84 21.96 -6.65
CA TRP A 293 -4.88 22.46 -8.02
C TRP A 293 -6.07 23.37 -8.31
N GLY A 294 -7.22 23.15 -7.66
CA GLY A 294 -8.44 23.88 -8.00
C GLY A 294 -8.75 23.80 -9.49
N ASP A 295 -9.02 24.94 -10.13
CA ASP A 295 -9.36 25.02 -11.56
C ASP A 295 -8.17 24.74 -12.50
N ALA A 296 -6.93 24.83 -12.03
CA ALA A 296 -5.75 24.49 -12.85
C ALA A 296 -5.75 23.02 -13.31
N ALA A 297 -6.47 22.13 -12.60
CA ALA A 297 -6.63 20.74 -13.00
C ALA A 297 -7.41 20.57 -14.32
N ASP A 298 -8.19 21.56 -14.76
CA ASP A 298 -8.95 21.48 -16.01
C ASP A 298 -8.05 21.62 -17.24
N GLU A 299 -6.99 22.42 -17.13
CA GLU A 299 -5.96 22.58 -18.17
C GLU A 299 -4.85 21.55 -18.09
N GLY A 300 -4.68 20.91 -16.94
CA GLY A 300 -3.69 19.89 -16.65
C GLY A 300 -2.45 20.42 -15.95
N VAL A 301 -2.03 19.72 -14.90
CA VAL A 301 -0.94 20.07 -14.00
C VAL A 301 0.18 19.02 -14.08
N GLU A 302 1.42 19.47 -14.03
CA GLU A 302 2.59 18.60 -13.94
C GLU A 302 2.65 17.90 -12.57
N ILE A 303 2.83 16.59 -12.60
CA ILE A 303 2.87 15.74 -11.41
C ILE A 303 3.96 14.66 -11.52
N ARG A 304 4.20 14.01 -10.40
CA ARG A 304 4.77 12.66 -10.36
C ARG A 304 3.69 11.69 -9.88
N PHE A 305 3.82 10.42 -10.25
CA PHE A 305 2.87 9.41 -9.80
C PHE A 305 3.52 8.03 -9.66
N LYS A 306 2.88 7.17 -8.87
CA LYS A 306 3.17 5.73 -8.80
C LYS A 306 1.88 4.95 -9.08
N ASN A 307 1.92 4.00 -10.02
CA ASN A 307 0.79 3.11 -10.32
C ASN A 307 0.87 1.76 -9.60
N ARG A 308 1.93 1.57 -8.83
CA ARG A 308 2.22 0.43 -7.96
C ARG A 308 3.37 0.79 -7.03
N HIS A 309 3.60 -0.02 -6.00
CA HIS A 309 4.78 0.16 -5.16
C HIS A 309 6.07 -0.09 -5.97
N ALA A 310 6.84 0.95 -6.13
CA ALA A 310 8.12 0.97 -6.84
C ALA A 310 8.94 2.19 -6.35
N PRO A 311 10.28 2.17 -6.45
CA PRO A 311 11.09 3.32 -6.04
C PRO A 311 10.91 4.54 -6.97
N ASP A 312 10.56 4.31 -8.23
CA ASP A 312 10.51 5.36 -9.24
C ASP A 312 9.20 6.15 -9.19
N PHE A 313 9.32 7.48 -9.21
CA PHE A 313 8.23 8.43 -9.39
C PHE A 313 8.14 8.82 -10.87
N LEU A 314 7.10 8.35 -11.55
CA LEU A 314 6.94 8.56 -12.99
C LEU A 314 6.47 9.99 -13.28
N PRO A 315 7.03 10.67 -14.31
CA PRO A 315 6.59 12.00 -14.70
C PRO A 315 5.32 11.94 -15.56
N GLY A 316 4.47 12.96 -15.44
CA GLY A 316 3.27 13.10 -16.25
C GLY A 316 2.47 14.34 -15.91
N ARG A 317 1.32 14.46 -16.54
CA ARG A 317 0.32 15.52 -16.29
C ARG A 317 -0.99 14.89 -15.85
N ILE A 318 -1.66 15.51 -14.89
CA ILE A 318 -3.00 15.14 -14.47
C ILE A 318 -3.98 16.22 -14.87
N ARG A 319 -5.15 15.82 -15.37
CA ARG A 319 -6.26 16.75 -15.65
C ARG A 319 -7.58 16.15 -15.20
N ARG A 320 -8.53 17.01 -14.85
CA ARG A 320 -9.90 16.62 -14.56
C ARG A 320 -10.61 16.23 -15.85
N VAL A 321 -11.51 15.27 -15.81
CA VAL A 321 -12.34 14.89 -16.97
C VAL A 321 -13.50 15.90 -17.07
N ALA A 322 -13.58 16.66 -18.16
CA ALA A 322 -14.51 17.79 -18.30
C ALA A 322 -15.99 17.41 -18.14
N ASP A 323 -16.41 16.29 -18.73
CA ASP A 323 -17.78 15.79 -18.66
C ASP A 323 -17.88 14.51 -17.80
N GLY A 324 -16.87 14.27 -16.93
CA GLY A 324 -16.79 13.12 -16.05
C GLY A 324 -17.56 13.27 -14.76
N ALA A 325 -17.70 12.17 -14.02
CA ALA A 325 -18.21 12.20 -12.66
C ALA A 325 -17.23 12.98 -11.74
N PRO A 326 -17.72 13.56 -10.63
CA PRO A 326 -16.83 14.15 -9.64
C PRO A 326 -15.73 13.19 -9.19
N GLY A 327 -14.47 13.62 -9.20
CA GLY A 327 -13.33 12.79 -8.85
C GLY A 327 -12.75 11.95 -9.98
N GLU A 328 -13.20 12.14 -11.22
CA GLU A 328 -12.59 11.53 -12.40
C GLU A 328 -11.47 12.39 -12.97
N TYR A 329 -10.31 11.76 -13.13
CA TYR A 329 -9.08 12.37 -13.65
C TYR A 329 -8.42 11.47 -14.69
N VAL A 330 -7.60 12.08 -15.54
CA VAL A 330 -6.71 11.39 -16.47
C VAL A 330 -5.27 11.80 -16.20
N VAL A 331 -4.40 10.80 -16.06
CA VAL A 331 -2.95 11.00 -16.02
C VAL A 331 -2.37 10.61 -17.37
N GLU A 332 -1.66 11.54 -17.99
CA GLU A 332 -0.87 11.31 -19.19
C GLU A 332 0.61 11.25 -18.80
N SER A 333 1.21 10.08 -18.94
CA SER A 333 2.61 9.84 -18.59
C SER A 333 3.54 10.26 -19.72
N ASP A 334 4.64 10.92 -19.37
CA ASP A 334 5.70 11.26 -20.32
C ASP A 334 6.48 10.02 -20.80
N VAL A 335 6.45 8.96 -20.01
CA VAL A 335 7.14 7.69 -20.28
C VAL A 335 6.14 6.54 -20.45
N LYS A 336 6.59 5.45 -21.06
CA LYS A 336 5.80 4.21 -21.15
C LYS A 336 5.67 3.57 -19.76
N VAL A 337 4.44 3.30 -19.32
CA VAL A 337 4.12 2.69 -18.02
C VAL A 337 3.73 1.24 -18.23
N GLN A 338 4.43 0.34 -17.55
CA GLN A 338 4.13 -1.09 -17.57
C GLN A 338 3.11 -1.46 -16.50
N GLY A 339 2.17 -2.34 -16.85
CA GLY A 339 1.29 -2.97 -15.88
C GLY A 339 0.28 -2.00 -15.27
N ILE A 340 -0.31 -1.12 -16.06
CA ILE A 340 -1.47 -0.32 -15.65
C ILE A 340 -2.62 -1.28 -15.38
N ALA A 341 -2.87 -1.56 -14.10
CA ALA A 341 -3.83 -2.57 -13.66
C ALA A 341 -5.08 -1.91 -13.05
N PRO A 342 -6.25 -2.08 -13.68
CA PRO A 342 -7.49 -1.59 -13.10
C PRO A 342 -7.75 -2.17 -11.70
N GLY A 343 -8.23 -1.31 -10.78
CA GLY A 343 -8.45 -1.62 -9.38
C GLY A 343 -7.25 -1.29 -8.46
N GLN A 344 -6.06 -1.06 -9.03
CA GLN A 344 -4.92 -0.49 -8.29
C GLN A 344 -5.13 1.02 -8.07
N PHE A 345 -4.36 1.58 -7.14
CA PHE A 345 -4.35 3.02 -6.89
C PHE A 345 -3.15 3.67 -7.57
N ALA A 346 -3.38 4.79 -8.24
CA ALA A 346 -2.32 5.68 -8.65
C ALA A 346 -2.12 6.73 -7.56
N ALA A 347 -1.01 6.66 -6.84
CA ALA A 347 -0.62 7.69 -5.88
C ALA A 347 -0.04 8.89 -6.64
N ILE A 348 -0.51 10.10 -6.30
CA ILE A 348 -0.21 11.34 -7.01
C ILE A 348 0.63 12.24 -6.11
N TYR A 349 1.69 12.78 -6.69
CA TYR A 349 2.68 13.62 -6.01
C TYR A 349 2.86 14.95 -6.71
N ASP A 350 3.40 15.94 -6.00
CA ASP A 350 3.87 17.17 -6.61
C ASP A 350 4.96 16.89 -7.66
N ARG A 351 5.25 17.89 -8.51
CA ARG A 351 6.25 17.78 -9.60
C ARG A 351 7.66 17.36 -9.15
N ASN A 352 7.99 17.60 -7.87
CA ASN A 352 9.28 17.28 -7.28
C ASN A 352 9.30 15.93 -6.55
N ALA A 353 8.18 15.20 -6.54
CA ALA A 353 7.98 13.97 -5.77
C ALA A 353 8.23 14.15 -4.26
N ARG A 354 7.95 15.33 -3.72
CA ARG A 354 8.14 15.65 -2.30
C ARG A 354 6.87 15.46 -1.49
N LEU A 355 5.73 15.86 -2.02
CA LEU A 355 4.43 15.80 -1.34
C LEU A 355 3.54 14.77 -2.02
N CYS A 356 2.94 13.87 -1.24
CA CYS A 356 1.89 12.97 -1.70
C CYS A 356 0.53 13.65 -1.50
N TYR A 357 -0.14 13.96 -2.59
CA TYR A 357 -1.44 14.63 -2.54
C TYR A 357 -2.59 13.67 -2.23
N GLY A 358 -2.46 12.41 -2.61
CA GLY A 358 -3.49 11.39 -2.46
C GLY A 358 -3.45 10.35 -3.56
N SER A 359 -4.59 9.73 -3.89
CA SER A 359 -4.66 8.71 -4.94
C SER A 359 -6.03 8.61 -5.60
N GLY A 360 -6.03 8.11 -6.85
CA GLY A 360 -7.25 7.69 -7.54
C GLY A 360 -7.20 6.20 -7.89
N ILE A 361 -8.37 5.58 -8.01
CA ILE A 361 -8.50 4.18 -8.46
C ILE A 361 -8.27 4.13 -9.97
N ILE A 362 -7.33 3.32 -10.41
CA ILE A 362 -7.09 3.09 -11.85
C ILE A 362 -8.29 2.32 -12.41
N THR A 363 -8.95 2.89 -13.42
CA THR A 363 -10.05 2.25 -14.15
C THR A 363 -9.54 1.64 -15.45
N GLY A 364 -10.33 0.75 -16.08
CA GLY A 364 -10.10 0.30 -17.43
C GLY A 364 -10.28 1.46 -18.43
N ARG A 365 -9.80 1.31 -19.66
CA ARG A 365 -10.10 2.27 -20.74
C ARG A 365 -11.60 2.55 -20.78
N ALA A 366 -11.97 3.82 -20.97
CA ALA A 366 -13.33 4.32 -21.00
C ALA A 366 -14.30 3.35 -21.71
N ASN A 367 -15.11 2.63 -20.93
CA ASN A 367 -16.32 1.87 -21.25
C ASN A 367 -16.50 0.60 -20.38
N ILE A 368 -15.97 0.56 -19.17
CA ILE A 368 -16.37 -0.45 -18.20
C ILE A 368 -17.02 0.29 -17.02
N THR A 369 -18.34 0.33 -17.04
CA THR A 369 -19.15 0.66 -15.87
C THR A 369 -18.81 -0.38 -14.80
N ILE A 370 -18.31 0.04 -13.64
CA ILE A 370 -18.02 -0.79 -12.46
C ILE A 370 -19.31 -1.20 -11.78
#